data_fc22fe7e1ad188a3580df620f25af61a
#
_entry.id   fc22fe7e1ad188a3580df620f25af61a
#
_cell.length_a   1.000
_cell.length_b   1.000
_cell.length_c   1.000
_cell.angle_alpha   90.00
_cell.angle_beta   90.00
_cell.angle_gamma   90.00
#
_symmetry.space_group_name_H-M   'P 1'
#
loop_
_entity.id
_entity.type
_entity.pdbx_description
1 polymer ?
#
loop_
_entity_poly.entity_id
_entity_poly.type
_entity_poly.pdbx_seq_one_letter_code
_entity_poly.pdbx_strand_id
1 'polypeptide(L)'
;MQSLDQYRPYFEQGALQMLHPDAGWMGITEMKAVMEMAATYGISCDPHGWHNGAMAIMHAHIMAGAPLYGQVEVNFAQGPLRDAILADGLPTAKGKLAVPQVPGFGIKLADNLEEKFPYLDFNYHAEIMHPIAEVKPAARNWM
;
A
#
# COMPACT_ATOMS: atom_id res chain seq x y z
N MET A 1 12.21 -0.79 4.89
CA MET A 1 12.64 0.17 5.92
C MET A 1 11.40 0.78 6.56
N GLN A 2 11.43 1.09 7.86
CA GLN A 2 10.24 1.48 8.63
C GLN A 2 10.41 2.82 9.36
N SER A 3 11.57 3.46 9.27
CA SER A 3 11.82 4.75 9.90
C SER A 3 12.80 5.60 9.10
N LEU A 4 12.75 6.92 9.30
CA LEU A 4 13.66 7.88 8.69
C LEU A 4 15.13 7.55 9.00
N ASP A 5 15.42 7.09 10.22
CA ASP A 5 16.78 6.74 10.61
C ASP A 5 17.38 5.60 9.79
N GLN A 6 16.53 4.67 9.33
CA GLN A 6 16.96 3.58 8.43
C GLN A 6 17.27 4.08 7.00
N TYR A 7 16.60 5.14 6.56
CA TYR A 7 16.85 5.76 5.24
C TYR A 7 18.05 6.70 5.23
N ARG A 8 18.30 7.40 6.35
CA ARG A 8 19.31 8.45 6.45
C ARG A 8 20.68 8.06 5.90
N PRO A 9 21.29 6.92 6.23
CA PRO A 9 22.61 6.54 5.70
C PRO A 9 22.65 6.46 4.16
N TYR A 10 21.54 6.08 3.55
CA TYR A 10 21.46 5.96 2.09
C TYR A 10 21.34 7.32 1.42
N PHE A 11 20.64 8.28 2.03
CA PHE A 11 20.59 9.67 1.58
C PHE A 11 22.00 10.31 1.64
N GLU A 12 22.65 10.18 2.79
CA GLU A 12 23.98 10.78 3.03
C GLU A 12 25.05 10.23 2.08
N GLN A 13 24.92 8.98 1.65
CA GLN A 13 25.83 8.34 0.70
C GLN A 13 25.44 8.58 -0.77
N GLY A 14 24.33 9.23 -1.06
CA GLY A 14 23.84 9.41 -2.43
C GLY A 14 23.52 8.08 -3.14
N ALA A 15 23.13 7.05 -2.36
CA ALA A 15 22.95 5.69 -2.87
C ALA A 15 21.58 5.46 -3.55
N LEU A 16 20.69 6.47 -3.54
CA LEU A 16 19.31 6.33 -4.00
C LEU A 16 18.98 7.38 -5.06
N GLN A 17 18.27 7.00 -6.11
CA GLN A 17 17.67 7.89 -7.10
C GLN A 17 16.17 8.03 -6.96
N MET A 18 15.52 7.01 -6.40
CA MET A 18 14.09 6.96 -6.16
C MET A 18 13.81 6.09 -4.94
N LEU A 19 12.72 6.37 -4.22
CA LEU A 19 12.27 5.59 -3.08
C LEU A 19 10.91 4.94 -3.33
N HIS A 20 10.72 3.75 -2.74
CA HIS A 20 9.43 3.10 -2.59
C HIS A 20 9.06 2.96 -1.10
N PRO A 21 8.77 4.08 -0.40
CA PRO A 21 8.33 4.01 0.99
C PRO A 21 6.91 3.48 1.07
N ASP A 22 6.54 2.93 2.23
CA ASP A 22 5.25 2.26 2.40
C ASP A 22 4.61 2.65 3.73
N ALA A 23 3.50 3.39 3.67
CA ALA A 23 2.78 3.82 4.87
C ALA A 23 2.15 2.65 5.64
N GLY A 24 1.94 1.49 5.02
CA GLY A 24 1.49 0.28 5.69
C GLY A 24 2.53 -0.29 6.67
N TRP A 25 3.81 0.00 6.43
CA TRP A 25 4.91 -0.46 7.27
C TRP A 25 5.38 0.58 8.29
N MET A 26 5.35 1.86 7.95
CA MET A 26 5.95 2.91 8.77
C MET A 26 4.93 3.93 9.31
N GLY A 27 3.71 3.89 8.84
CA GLY A 27 2.70 4.91 9.13
C GLY A 27 2.88 6.18 8.29
N ILE A 28 1.84 7.00 8.29
CA ILE A 28 1.76 8.23 7.46
C ILE A 28 2.77 9.27 7.89
N THR A 29 2.90 9.49 9.19
CA THR A 29 3.78 10.52 9.77
C THR A 29 5.23 10.27 9.41
N GLU A 30 5.69 9.05 9.58
CA GLU A 30 7.06 8.65 9.27
C GLU A 30 7.32 8.68 7.76
N MET A 31 6.37 8.19 6.97
CA MET A 31 6.48 8.25 5.51
C MET A 31 6.61 9.70 5.01
N LYS A 32 5.82 10.62 5.57
CA LYS A 32 5.92 12.03 5.23
C LYS A 32 7.31 12.60 5.55
N ALA A 33 7.85 12.29 6.73
CA ALA A 33 9.21 12.72 7.11
C ALA A 33 10.28 12.17 6.15
N VAL A 34 10.16 10.90 5.75
CA VAL A 34 11.06 10.28 4.74
C VAL A 34 10.97 11.00 3.40
N MET A 35 9.76 11.33 2.94
CA MET A 35 9.54 12.04 1.67
C MET A 35 10.07 13.48 1.69
N GLU A 36 9.90 14.19 2.81
CA GLU A 36 10.44 15.53 3.00
C GLU A 36 11.98 15.51 3.00
N MET A 37 12.58 14.52 3.66
CA MET A 37 14.03 14.32 3.63
C MET A 37 14.50 13.98 2.20
N ALA A 38 13.85 13.04 1.52
CA ALA A 38 14.17 12.67 0.14
C ALA A 38 14.16 13.88 -0.80
N ALA A 39 13.18 14.76 -0.62
CA ALA A 39 13.09 15.99 -1.42
C ALA A 39 14.29 16.92 -1.24
N THR A 40 14.89 17.00 -0.05
CA THR A 40 16.11 17.81 0.17
C THR A 40 17.32 17.28 -0.60
N TYR A 41 17.30 16.01 -0.98
CA TYR A 41 18.30 15.36 -1.83
C TYR A 41 17.88 15.27 -3.31
N GLY A 42 16.73 15.83 -3.68
CA GLY A 42 16.19 15.73 -5.03
C GLY A 42 15.70 14.33 -5.43
N ILE A 43 15.38 13.49 -4.45
CA ILE A 43 14.97 12.09 -4.65
C ILE A 43 13.45 12.01 -4.64
N SER A 44 12.85 11.48 -5.71
CA SER A 44 11.40 11.25 -5.80
C SER A 44 10.98 10.01 -5.02
N CYS A 45 9.69 9.96 -4.68
CA CYS A 45 9.07 8.83 -3.98
C CYS A 45 7.86 8.33 -4.75
N ASP A 46 7.83 7.05 -5.07
CA ASP A 46 6.68 6.31 -5.57
C ASP A 46 6.28 5.29 -4.51
N PRO A 47 5.20 5.50 -3.75
CA PRO A 47 4.82 4.59 -2.67
C PRO A 47 4.64 3.15 -3.15
N HIS A 48 5.23 2.20 -2.40
CA HIS A 48 5.03 0.78 -2.63
C HIS A 48 3.56 0.40 -2.41
N GLY A 49 2.90 -0.20 -3.41
CA GLY A 49 1.45 -0.33 -3.49
C GLY A 49 0.91 -1.76 -3.56
N TRP A 50 1.64 -2.77 -3.08
CA TRP A 50 1.17 -4.17 -3.08
C TRP A 50 0.14 -4.48 -1.98
N HIS A 51 -0.67 -3.49 -1.65
CA HIS A 51 -1.72 -3.55 -0.65
C HIS A 51 -3.12 -3.62 -1.27
N ASN A 52 -4.14 -3.44 -0.42
CA ASN A 52 -5.52 -3.28 -0.85
C ASN A 52 -5.84 -1.83 -1.29
N GLY A 53 -7.04 -1.63 -1.82
CA GLY A 53 -7.45 -0.32 -2.33
C GLY A 53 -7.50 0.81 -1.28
N ALA A 54 -7.73 0.48 0.00
CA ALA A 54 -7.70 1.47 1.08
C ALA A 54 -6.31 2.08 1.24
N MET A 55 -5.27 1.26 1.16
CA MET A 55 -3.88 1.73 1.20
C MET A 55 -3.52 2.57 -0.04
N ALA A 56 -4.01 2.20 -1.22
CA ALA A 56 -3.79 3.00 -2.42
C ALA A 56 -4.39 4.41 -2.28
N ILE A 57 -5.59 4.53 -1.72
CA ILE A 57 -6.21 5.83 -1.42
C ILE A 57 -5.38 6.61 -0.39
N MET A 58 -4.91 5.96 0.68
CA MET A 58 -4.04 6.59 1.67
C MET A 58 -2.76 7.12 1.03
N HIS A 59 -2.08 6.32 0.21
CA HIS A 59 -0.89 6.75 -0.53
C HIS A 59 -1.21 7.91 -1.49
N ALA A 60 -2.38 7.91 -2.14
CA ALA A 60 -2.79 9.02 -3.00
C ALA A 60 -2.94 10.34 -2.22
N HIS A 61 -3.49 10.31 -1.00
CA HIS A 61 -3.54 11.49 -0.13
C HIS A 61 -2.15 11.98 0.26
N ILE A 62 -1.24 11.07 0.63
CA ILE A 62 0.14 11.42 0.97
C ILE A 62 0.82 12.05 -0.24
N MET A 63 0.71 11.43 -1.41
CA MET A 63 1.33 11.90 -2.65
C MET A 63 0.76 13.21 -3.15
N ALA A 64 -0.53 13.50 -2.90
CA ALA A 64 -1.12 14.80 -3.22
C ALA A 64 -0.47 15.96 -2.45
N GLY A 65 0.12 15.69 -1.28
CA GLY A 65 0.89 16.65 -0.49
C GLY A 65 2.40 16.49 -0.59
N ALA A 66 2.90 15.67 -1.51
CA ALA A 66 4.32 15.40 -1.66
C ALA A 66 5.09 16.64 -2.18
N PRO A 67 6.30 16.90 -1.68
CA PRO A 67 7.11 18.03 -2.13
C PRO A 67 7.67 17.83 -3.55
N LEU A 68 7.83 16.59 -4.00
CA LEU A 68 8.26 16.23 -5.34
C LEU A 68 7.22 15.33 -6.02
N TYR A 69 7.18 15.40 -7.34
CA TYR A 69 6.33 14.56 -8.16
C TYR A 69 6.70 13.09 -8.01
N GLY A 70 5.68 12.23 -7.96
CA GLY A 70 5.81 10.78 -7.96
C GLY A 70 4.49 10.12 -8.37
N GLN A 71 4.49 8.81 -8.47
CA GLN A 71 3.34 8.01 -8.85
C GLN A 71 2.85 7.17 -7.65
N VAL A 72 1.59 6.80 -7.63
CA VAL A 72 1.05 5.83 -6.68
C VAL A 72 1.01 4.48 -7.36
N GLU A 73 1.75 3.51 -6.83
CA GLU A 73 1.63 2.13 -7.28
C GLU A 73 0.28 1.55 -6.84
N VAL A 74 -0.45 0.95 -7.78
CA VAL A 74 -1.73 0.30 -7.53
C VAL A 74 -1.65 -1.16 -7.96
N ASN A 75 -1.88 -2.05 -7.01
CA ASN A 75 -1.89 -3.49 -7.27
C ASN A 75 -3.19 -3.91 -7.96
N PHE A 76 -3.12 -4.37 -9.20
CA PHE A 76 -4.22 -4.94 -9.97
C PHE A 76 -4.21 -6.47 -10.03
N ALA A 77 -3.30 -7.14 -9.30
CA ALA A 77 -3.38 -8.60 -9.18
C ALA A 77 -4.71 -9.01 -8.55
N GLN A 78 -5.31 -10.10 -9.00
CA GLN A 78 -6.60 -10.57 -8.50
C GLN A 78 -6.51 -11.00 -7.02
N GLY A 79 -7.51 -10.64 -6.23
CA GLY A 79 -7.59 -11.04 -4.83
C GLY A 79 -8.96 -10.74 -4.23
N PRO A 80 -9.72 -11.78 -3.81
CA PRO A 80 -11.13 -11.63 -3.43
C PRO A 80 -11.37 -10.57 -2.34
N LEU A 81 -10.59 -10.58 -1.26
CA LEU A 81 -10.70 -9.57 -0.19
C LEU A 81 -10.29 -8.19 -0.70
N ARG A 82 -9.17 -8.11 -1.43
CA ARG A 82 -8.69 -6.83 -1.94
C ARG A 82 -9.69 -6.16 -2.86
N ASP A 83 -10.34 -6.95 -3.72
CA ASP A 83 -11.31 -6.44 -4.70
C ASP A 83 -12.63 -6.06 -4.02
N ALA A 84 -12.96 -6.69 -2.88
CA ALA A 84 -14.20 -6.48 -2.13
C ALA A 84 -14.07 -5.48 -0.96
N ILE A 85 -12.86 -5.04 -0.57
CA ILE A 85 -12.66 -4.30 0.68
C ILE A 85 -13.31 -2.91 0.67
N LEU A 86 -13.39 -2.27 -0.49
CA LEU A 86 -14.02 -0.95 -0.65
C LEU A 86 -15.45 -1.10 -1.16
N ALA A 87 -16.42 -0.51 -0.44
CA ALA A 87 -17.83 -0.56 -0.82
C ALA A 87 -18.09 -0.01 -2.23
N ASP A 88 -17.40 1.07 -2.59
CA ASP A 88 -17.56 1.78 -3.85
C ASP A 88 -16.43 1.49 -4.86
N GLY A 89 -15.56 0.52 -4.54
CA GLY A 89 -14.39 0.19 -5.33
C GLY A 89 -13.28 1.26 -5.29
N LEU A 90 -12.22 1.03 -6.05
CA LEU A 90 -11.11 1.98 -6.13
C LEU A 90 -11.39 3.04 -7.21
N PRO A 91 -11.37 4.35 -6.89
CA PRO A 91 -11.75 5.42 -7.82
C PRO A 91 -10.65 5.69 -8.86
N THR A 92 -10.44 4.71 -9.74
CA THR A 92 -9.46 4.78 -10.83
C THR A 92 -10.13 5.05 -12.17
N ALA A 93 -9.55 5.97 -12.95
CA ALA A 93 -9.98 6.22 -14.32
C ALA A 93 -8.80 6.69 -15.19
N LYS A 94 -8.65 6.11 -16.37
CA LYS A 94 -7.63 6.51 -17.36
C LYS A 94 -6.21 6.61 -16.77
N GLY A 95 -5.81 5.61 -15.96
CA GLY A 95 -4.51 5.56 -15.32
C GLY A 95 -4.31 6.57 -14.16
N LYS A 96 -5.38 7.15 -13.65
CA LYS A 96 -5.36 8.07 -12.51
C LYS A 96 -6.18 7.52 -11.36
N LEU A 97 -5.70 7.73 -10.15
CA LEU A 97 -6.42 7.48 -8.90
C LEU A 97 -6.92 8.83 -8.35
N ALA A 98 -8.23 8.95 -8.20
CA ALA A 98 -8.83 10.16 -7.64
C ALA A 98 -8.61 10.22 -6.12
N VAL A 99 -8.18 11.37 -5.61
CA VAL A 99 -8.08 11.62 -4.16
C VAL A 99 -9.46 12.08 -3.67
N PRO A 100 -10.13 11.33 -2.77
CA PRO A 100 -11.42 11.72 -2.23
C PRO A 100 -11.39 13.09 -1.53
N GLN A 101 -12.41 13.92 -1.77
CA GLN A 101 -12.51 15.29 -1.21
C GLN A 101 -13.54 15.36 -0.07
N VAL A 102 -13.52 14.38 0.83
CA VAL A 102 -14.39 14.27 2.00
C VAL A 102 -13.56 14.06 3.26
N PRO A 103 -14.11 14.28 4.47
CA PRO A 103 -13.38 14.09 5.72
C PRO A 103 -12.75 12.70 5.85
N GLY A 104 -11.57 12.63 6.47
CA GLY A 104 -10.75 11.43 6.57
C GLY A 104 -10.13 11.04 5.23
N PHE A 105 -9.92 9.76 4.98
CA PHE A 105 -9.41 9.26 3.69
C PHE A 105 -10.49 9.09 2.62
N GLY A 106 -11.76 9.31 2.96
CA GLY A 106 -12.87 9.01 2.04
C GLY A 106 -13.02 7.53 1.73
N ILE A 107 -12.60 6.67 2.66
CA ILE A 107 -12.69 5.22 2.54
C ILE A 107 -13.98 4.76 3.22
N LYS A 108 -14.78 3.97 2.50
CA LYS A 108 -15.89 3.23 3.04
C LYS A 108 -15.62 1.74 2.84
N LEU A 109 -15.48 1.02 3.94
CA LEU A 109 -15.33 -0.43 3.87
C LEU A 109 -16.66 -1.08 3.49
N ALA A 110 -16.59 -2.18 2.75
CA ALA A 110 -17.77 -2.98 2.46
C ALA A 110 -18.30 -3.67 3.73
N ASP A 111 -19.60 -3.96 3.74
CA ASP A 111 -20.26 -4.63 4.86
C ASP A 111 -19.89 -6.14 4.91
N ASN A 112 -19.88 -6.68 6.12
CA ASN A 112 -19.70 -8.12 6.39
C ASN A 112 -18.36 -8.69 5.85
N LEU A 113 -17.29 -7.90 5.85
CA LEU A 113 -15.97 -8.36 5.38
C LEU A 113 -15.43 -9.51 6.21
N GLU A 114 -15.57 -9.46 7.53
CA GLU A 114 -15.10 -10.52 8.44
C GLU A 114 -15.85 -11.84 8.25
N GLU A 115 -17.14 -11.75 7.92
CA GLU A 115 -17.97 -12.94 7.64
C GLU A 115 -17.60 -13.55 6.28
N LYS A 116 -17.41 -12.72 5.26
CA LYS A 116 -17.06 -13.16 3.89
C LYS A 116 -15.61 -13.63 3.77
N PHE A 117 -14.72 -13.01 4.51
CA PHE A 117 -13.28 -13.23 4.47
C PHE A 117 -12.74 -13.36 5.90
N PRO A 118 -13.08 -14.46 6.61
CA PRO A 118 -12.60 -14.68 7.97
C PRO A 118 -11.07 -14.75 7.98
N TYR A 119 -10.46 -14.28 9.07
CA TYR A 119 -9.03 -14.42 9.27
C TYR A 119 -8.64 -15.89 9.24
N LEU A 120 -7.64 -16.17 8.42
CA LEU A 120 -7.07 -17.51 8.28
C LEU A 120 -5.60 -17.43 8.72
N ASP A 121 -5.22 -18.23 9.71
CA ASP A 121 -3.84 -18.29 10.18
C ASP A 121 -3.01 -19.18 9.24
N PHE A 122 -2.04 -18.62 8.55
CA PHE A 122 -1.24 -19.33 7.55
C PHE A 122 0.20 -18.84 7.47
N ASN A 123 1.04 -19.68 6.93
CA ASN A 123 2.41 -19.33 6.61
C ASN A 123 2.48 -18.66 5.24
N TYR A 124 2.58 -17.34 5.24
CA TYR A 124 2.61 -16.51 4.04
C TYR A 124 3.64 -16.96 2.99
N HIS A 125 4.83 -17.39 3.43
CA HIS A 125 5.88 -17.82 2.52
C HIS A 125 5.57 -19.13 1.80
N ALA A 126 4.88 -20.05 2.46
CA ALA A 126 4.47 -21.30 1.86
C ALA A 126 3.40 -21.10 0.78
N GLU A 127 2.47 -20.18 1.04
CA GLU A 127 1.30 -19.96 0.17
C GLU A 127 1.63 -19.19 -1.12
N ILE A 128 2.57 -18.27 -1.09
CA ILE A 128 2.96 -17.52 -2.30
C ILE A 128 3.57 -18.44 -3.36
N MET A 129 4.25 -19.49 -2.94
CA MET A 129 4.96 -20.38 -3.85
C MET A 129 4.08 -21.43 -4.54
N HIS A 130 2.80 -21.51 -4.16
CA HIS A 130 1.86 -22.46 -4.73
C HIS A 130 0.65 -21.77 -5.35
N PRO A 131 0.23 -22.19 -6.56
CA PRO A 131 -1.04 -21.73 -7.12
C PRO A 131 -2.19 -22.03 -6.17
N ILE A 132 -3.08 -21.06 -5.97
CA ILE A 132 -4.22 -21.19 -5.07
C ILE A 132 -5.09 -22.43 -5.41
N ALA A 133 -5.15 -22.79 -6.68
CA ALA A 133 -5.89 -23.96 -7.15
C ALA A 133 -5.34 -25.30 -6.61
N GLU A 134 -4.06 -25.34 -6.22
CA GLU A 134 -3.41 -26.56 -5.70
C GLU A 134 -3.55 -26.69 -4.18
N VAL A 135 -3.96 -25.62 -3.48
CA VAL A 135 -4.14 -25.63 -2.03
C VAL A 135 -5.46 -26.31 -1.72
N LYS A 136 -5.39 -27.48 -1.10
CA LYS A 136 -6.60 -28.20 -0.67
C LYS A 136 -7.41 -27.36 0.32
N PRO A 137 -8.76 -27.40 0.26
CA PRO A 137 -9.62 -26.62 1.17
C PRO A 137 -9.26 -26.77 2.65
N ALA A 138 -8.89 -27.98 3.09
CA ALA A 138 -8.46 -28.25 4.46
C ALA A 138 -7.12 -27.55 4.82
N ALA A 139 -6.22 -27.40 3.87
CA ALA A 139 -4.96 -26.67 4.08
C ALA A 139 -5.16 -25.16 4.10
N ARG A 140 -6.30 -24.67 3.60
CA ARG A 140 -6.67 -23.26 3.64
C ARG A 140 -7.35 -22.85 4.95
N ASN A 141 -7.62 -23.80 5.83
CA ASN A 141 -8.18 -23.52 7.16
C ASN A 141 -7.15 -22.97 8.15
N TRP A 142 -5.98 -22.61 7.69
CA TRP A 142 -4.96 -21.81 8.37
C TRP A 142 -4.89 -22.05 9.89
N MET A 143 -4.87 -23.28 10.30
CA MET A 143 -4.77 -23.64 11.72
C MET A 143 -3.33 -23.56 12.22
#